data_d8168a6f628b148b6bb44c1cb8618fe7
#
_entry.id   d8168a6f628b148b6bb44c1cb8618fe7
#
_cell.length_a   1.000
_cell.length_b   1.000
_cell.length_c   1.000
_cell.angle_alpha   90.00
_cell.angle_beta   90.00
_cell.angle_gamma   90.00
#
_symmetry.space_group_name_H-M   'P 1'
#
loop_
_entity.id
_entity.type
_entity.pdbx_description
1 polymer ?
#
loop_
_entity_poly.entity_id
_entity_poly.type
_entity_poly.pdbx_seq_one_letter_code
_entity_poly.pdbx_strand_id
1 'polypeptide(L)'
;MFAKFLPTNAAPPLLTTTAYLPPFSWFLAALDDGHWQWEAHENYQKGGHRNRCRIASANGPLLLSIPLTGGKHQQMPIREVRIDHRQDWQRQHAQTIRSAYGRAPYYEFYADDLFEVAAQRPPFLWDYNLALTQHLLTTLQLPVDLSFTSHFRGAAAGANQSTRQPDPYRQVFEERYGFLPNLSILDALFCLGPELSTA
;
A
#
# COMPACT_ATOMS: atom_id res chain seq x y z
N MET A 1 8.51 -11.02 42.25
CA MET A 1 7.25 -11.29 41.53
C MET A 1 6.74 -9.94 41.03
N PHE A 2 7.22 -9.50 39.88
CA PHE A 2 6.83 -8.21 39.28
C PHE A 2 5.77 -8.48 38.20
N ALA A 3 4.51 -8.22 38.52
CA ALA A 3 3.45 -8.18 37.52
C ALA A 3 3.72 -7.00 36.60
N LYS A 4 4.07 -7.26 35.34
CA LYS A 4 4.08 -6.27 34.28
C LYS A 4 2.65 -5.77 34.09
N PHE A 5 2.39 -4.55 34.56
CA PHE A 5 1.21 -3.79 34.17
C PHE A 5 1.31 -3.52 32.65
N LEU A 6 0.56 -4.27 31.88
CA LEU A 6 0.25 -3.91 30.49
C LEU A 6 -0.65 -2.66 30.57
N PRO A 7 -0.37 -1.60 29.80
CA PRO A 7 -1.29 -0.46 29.74
C PRO A 7 -2.58 -0.92 29.07
N THR A 8 -3.66 -0.96 29.83
CA THR A 8 -5.02 -1.36 29.45
C THR A 8 -5.78 -0.27 28.69
N ASN A 9 -5.12 0.43 27.77
CA ASN A 9 -5.82 1.41 26.92
C ASN A 9 -5.08 1.64 25.60
N ALA A 10 -4.55 0.59 24.99
CA ALA A 10 -4.08 0.68 23.61
C ALA A 10 -5.31 0.84 22.70
N ALA A 11 -5.34 1.89 21.89
CA ALA A 11 -6.31 1.99 20.81
C ALA A 11 -6.31 0.70 19.98
N PRO A 12 -7.46 0.26 19.45
CA PRO A 12 -7.47 -0.94 18.63
C PRO A 12 -6.52 -0.75 17.45
N PRO A 13 -5.75 -1.79 17.06
CA PRO A 13 -4.78 -1.70 15.99
C PRO A 13 -5.44 -1.24 14.69
N LEU A 14 -4.69 -0.49 13.88
CA LEU A 14 -5.14 -0.09 12.56
C LEU A 14 -5.55 -1.33 11.76
N LEU A 15 -6.84 -1.52 11.56
CA LEU A 15 -7.38 -2.65 10.79
C LEU A 15 -7.67 -2.20 9.37
N THR A 16 -7.01 -2.80 8.37
CA THR A 16 -7.26 -2.50 6.95
C THR A 16 -7.52 -3.76 6.14
N THR A 17 -7.97 -3.57 4.91
CA THR A 17 -7.90 -4.62 3.89
C THR A 17 -6.47 -4.79 3.42
N THR A 18 -6.14 -5.91 2.74
CA THR A 18 -4.93 -5.95 1.92
C THR A 18 -5.01 -4.89 0.82
N ALA A 19 -3.87 -4.32 0.41
CA ALA A 19 -3.85 -3.31 -0.64
C ALA A 19 -2.59 -3.39 -1.51
N TYR A 20 -2.77 -3.12 -2.80
CA TYR A 20 -1.68 -2.96 -3.75
C TYR A 20 -1.08 -1.57 -3.62
N LEU A 21 0.15 -1.48 -3.10
CA LEU A 21 0.87 -0.21 -2.92
C LEU A 21 -0.06 0.85 -2.32
N PRO A 22 -0.52 0.66 -1.07
CA PRO A 22 -1.59 1.45 -0.47
C PRO A 22 -1.28 2.93 -0.38
N PRO A 23 -2.29 3.78 -0.10
CA PRO A 23 -2.09 5.20 0.12
C PRO A 23 -1.08 5.48 1.22
N PHE A 24 -0.30 6.55 1.08
CA PHE A 24 0.68 6.95 2.10
C PHE A 24 0.05 7.18 3.48
N SER A 25 -1.17 7.71 3.52
CA SER A 25 -1.93 7.89 4.76
C SER A 25 -2.10 6.60 5.59
N TRP A 26 -2.11 5.42 4.96
CA TRP A 26 -2.19 4.15 5.69
C TRP A 26 -0.87 3.81 6.39
N PHE A 27 0.26 4.12 5.76
CA PHE A 27 1.57 3.96 6.41
C PHE A 27 1.73 4.92 7.58
N LEU A 28 1.29 6.18 7.45
CA LEU A 28 1.32 7.14 8.55
C LEU A 28 0.47 6.66 9.73
N ALA A 29 -0.74 6.17 9.48
CA ALA A 29 -1.57 5.62 10.55
C ALA A 29 -0.96 4.37 11.19
N ALA A 30 -0.32 3.51 10.40
CA ALA A 30 0.38 2.35 10.91
C ALA A 30 1.60 2.74 11.77
N LEU A 31 2.30 3.80 11.40
CA LEU A 31 3.42 4.36 12.19
C LEU A 31 2.94 4.93 13.52
N ASP A 32 1.81 5.67 13.53
CA ASP A 32 1.24 6.22 14.76
C ASP A 32 0.84 5.12 15.75
N ASP A 33 0.28 4.01 15.24
CA ASP A 33 -0.17 2.89 16.07
C ASP A 33 0.97 1.91 16.41
N GLY A 34 2.06 1.90 15.65
CA GLY A 34 3.13 0.89 15.72
C GLY A 34 2.68 -0.52 15.32
N HIS A 35 1.41 -0.69 14.95
CA HIS A 35 0.80 -1.97 14.65
C HIS A 35 -0.20 -1.86 13.51
N TRP A 36 -0.05 -2.70 12.49
CA TRP A 36 -0.92 -2.75 11.32
C TRP A 36 -1.55 -4.13 11.19
N GLN A 37 -2.86 -4.22 11.27
CA GLN A 37 -3.56 -5.49 11.12
C GLN A 37 -4.34 -5.53 9.80
N TRP A 38 -4.17 -6.60 9.01
CA TRP A 38 -4.94 -6.84 7.80
C TRP A 38 -6.09 -7.82 8.06
N GLU A 39 -7.26 -7.49 7.50
CA GLU A 39 -8.42 -8.39 7.49
C GLU A 39 -8.19 -9.53 6.50
N ALA A 40 -7.91 -10.72 7.04
CA ALA A 40 -7.55 -11.89 6.24
C ALA A 40 -8.75 -12.76 5.84
N HIS A 41 -9.92 -12.50 6.44
CA HIS A 41 -11.14 -13.30 6.27
C HIS A 41 -12.25 -12.54 5.56
N GLU A 42 -11.95 -11.38 4.97
CA GLU A 42 -12.90 -10.67 4.13
C GLU A 42 -13.10 -11.35 2.77
N ASN A 43 -14.21 -11.03 2.14
CA ASN A 43 -14.40 -11.31 0.73
C ASN A 43 -13.91 -10.15 -0.14
N TYR A 44 -13.33 -10.49 -1.30
CA TYR A 44 -12.89 -9.49 -2.24
C TYR A 44 -14.03 -8.54 -2.64
N GLN A 45 -13.77 -7.24 -2.55
CA GLN A 45 -14.68 -6.20 -3.00
C GLN A 45 -14.01 -5.37 -4.10
N LYS A 46 -14.73 -5.14 -5.18
CA LYS A 46 -14.28 -4.34 -6.31
C LYS A 46 -14.28 -2.85 -5.95
N GLY A 47 -13.32 -2.11 -6.49
CA GLY A 47 -13.32 -0.64 -6.42
C GLY A 47 -12.44 -0.04 -5.33
N GLY A 48 -11.92 -0.84 -4.38
CA GLY A 48 -10.99 -0.37 -3.35
C GLY A 48 -9.52 -0.48 -3.77
N HIS A 49 -8.63 -0.42 -2.77
CA HIS A 49 -7.17 -0.47 -2.94
C HIS A 49 -6.61 -1.89 -3.10
N ARG A 50 -7.42 -2.95 -2.96
CA ARG A 50 -6.95 -4.34 -2.95
C ARG A 50 -6.07 -4.71 -4.14
N ASN A 51 -6.50 -4.31 -5.34
CA ASN A 51 -5.77 -4.55 -6.58
C ASN A 51 -5.45 -3.26 -7.35
N ARG A 52 -5.52 -2.10 -6.69
CA ARG A 52 -5.35 -0.80 -7.36
C ARG A 52 -4.56 0.15 -6.48
N CYS A 53 -3.71 0.95 -7.14
CA CYS A 53 -3.09 2.10 -6.51
C CYS A 53 -3.20 3.33 -7.40
N ARG A 54 -3.14 4.51 -6.80
CA ARG A 54 -3.20 5.79 -7.49
C ARG A 54 -1.85 6.49 -7.39
N ILE A 55 -1.27 6.82 -8.53
CA ILE A 55 0.01 7.54 -8.65
C ILE A 55 -0.20 8.90 -9.31
N ALA A 56 0.77 9.81 -9.16
CA ALA A 56 0.83 11.02 -9.97
C ALA A 56 1.33 10.68 -11.38
N SER A 57 0.87 11.45 -12.38
CA SER A 57 1.39 11.37 -13.74
C SER A 57 1.37 12.75 -14.42
N ALA A 58 2.02 12.87 -15.57
CA ALA A 58 2.02 14.10 -16.37
C ALA A 58 0.60 14.57 -16.78
N ASN A 59 -0.39 13.68 -16.75
CA ASN A 59 -1.79 13.96 -17.10
C ASN A 59 -2.73 13.97 -15.86
N GLY A 60 -2.17 14.10 -14.66
CA GLY A 60 -2.90 14.05 -13.41
C GLY A 60 -2.84 12.67 -12.73
N PRO A 61 -3.69 12.42 -11.72
CA PRO A 61 -3.73 11.14 -11.03
C PRO A 61 -4.05 9.99 -11.97
N LEU A 62 -3.25 8.91 -11.88
CA LEU A 62 -3.38 7.72 -12.71
C LEU A 62 -3.62 6.49 -11.83
N LEU A 63 -4.57 5.65 -12.22
CA LEU A 63 -4.89 4.42 -11.52
C LEU A 63 -4.18 3.23 -12.17
N LEU A 64 -3.30 2.57 -11.43
CA LEU A 64 -2.72 1.28 -11.79
C LEU A 64 -3.60 0.16 -11.24
N SER A 65 -3.85 -0.88 -12.03
CA SER A 65 -4.72 -1.98 -11.64
C SER A 65 -4.10 -3.32 -11.98
N ILE A 66 -3.97 -4.20 -10.98
CA ILE A 66 -3.58 -5.60 -11.18
C ILE A 66 -4.77 -6.33 -11.82
N PRO A 67 -4.59 -7.00 -12.97
CA PRO A 67 -5.63 -7.82 -13.56
C PRO A 67 -5.87 -9.08 -12.73
N LEU A 68 -7.13 -9.45 -12.55
CA LEU A 68 -7.53 -10.62 -11.76
C LEU A 68 -8.24 -11.66 -12.63
N THR A 69 -7.96 -12.93 -12.38
CA THR A 69 -8.61 -14.05 -13.04
C THR A 69 -10.09 -14.08 -12.64
N GLY A 70 -10.99 -14.16 -13.63
CA GLY A 70 -12.43 -14.23 -13.39
C GLY A 70 -13.11 -12.90 -13.05
N GLY A 71 -12.40 -11.81 -12.89
CA GLY A 71 -12.79 -10.39 -12.95
C GLY A 71 -14.00 -9.87 -12.14
N LYS A 72 -14.90 -10.72 -11.62
CA LYS A 72 -16.21 -10.29 -11.08
C LYS A 72 -16.61 -10.94 -9.76
N HIS A 73 -15.76 -11.70 -9.10
CA HIS A 73 -16.17 -12.47 -7.93
C HIS A 73 -16.08 -11.62 -6.64
N GLN A 74 -17.18 -10.92 -6.32
CA GLN A 74 -17.32 -10.14 -5.09
C GLN A 74 -17.47 -11.00 -3.82
N GLN A 75 -17.57 -12.32 -3.95
CA GLN A 75 -17.77 -13.23 -2.82
C GLN A 75 -16.62 -14.22 -2.60
N MET A 76 -15.53 -14.08 -3.35
CA MET A 76 -14.35 -14.93 -3.17
C MET A 76 -13.54 -14.47 -1.96
N PRO A 77 -13.13 -15.38 -1.06
CA PRO A 77 -12.20 -15.03 0.02
C PRO A 77 -10.97 -14.31 -0.51
N ILE A 78 -10.55 -13.24 0.15
CA ILE A 78 -9.45 -12.38 -0.33
C ILE A 78 -8.14 -13.15 -0.58
N ARG A 79 -7.87 -14.19 0.20
CA ARG A 79 -6.70 -15.06 0.06
C ARG A 79 -6.73 -15.97 -1.17
N GLU A 80 -7.88 -16.17 -1.77
CA GLU A 80 -8.07 -17.03 -2.94
C GLU A 80 -8.13 -16.24 -4.26
N VAL A 81 -8.09 -14.91 -4.18
CA VAL A 81 -8.12 -14.04 -5.36
C VAL A 81 -6.85 -14.22 -6.18
N ARG A 82 -7.00 -14.67 -7.44
CA ARG A 82 -5.89 -14.96 -8.34
C ARG A 82 -5.57 -13.80 -9.27
N ILE A 83 -4.27 -13.55 -9.44
CA ILE A 83 -3.75 -12.59 -10.42
C ILE A 83 -3.82 -13.22 -11.82
N ASP A 84 -4.19 -12.42 -12.81
CA ASP A 84 -4.11 -12.80 -14.22
C ASP A 84 -2.77 -12.39 -14.81
N HIS A 85 -1.90 -13.37 -15.00
CA HIS A 85 -0.56 -13.16 -15.55
C HIS A 85 -0.46 -13.35 -17.08
N ARG A 86 -1.59 -13.45 -17.80
CA ARG A 86 -1.58 -13.58 -19.27
C ARG A 86 -1.10 -12.31 -19.97
N GLN A 87 -1.27 -11.16 -19.35
CA GLN A 87 -0.75 -9.88 -19.83
C GLN A 87 0.51 -9.50 -19.03
N ASP A 88 1.39 -8.75 -19.66
CA ASP A 88 2.63 -8.27 -19.04
C ASP A 88 2.39 -6.94 -18.28
N TRP A 89 1.40 -6.96 -17.38
CA TRP A 89 0.97 -5.80 -16.62
C TRP A 89 2.05 -5.27 -15.67
N GLN A 90 2.89 -6.15 -15.13
CA GLN A 90 3.98 -5.77 -14.23
C GLN A 90 4.99 -4.87 -14.95
N ARG A 91 5.37 -5.23 -16.16
CA ARG A 91 6.24 -4.40 -17.00
C ARG A 91 5.58 -3.07 -17.35
N GLN A 92 4.28 -3.07 -17.67
CA GLN A 92 3.53 -1.84 -17.94
C GLN A 92 3.49 -0.93 -16.72
N HIS A 93 3.25 -1.48 -15.51
CA HIS A 93 3.29 -0.72 -14.26
C HIS A 93 4.68 -0.15 -14.00
N ALA A 94 5.74 -0.96 -14.12
CA ALA A 94 7.11 -0.50 -13.92
C ALA A 94 7.48 0.64 -14.90
N GLN A 95 7.12 0.53 -16.18
CA GLN A 95 7.34 1.60 -17.17
C GLN A 95 6.56 2.87 -16.82
N THR A 96 5.31 2.72 -16.37
CA THR A 96 4.47 3.85 -15.98
C THR A 96 5.03 4.56 -14.75
N ILE A 97 5.45 3.81 -13.73
CA ILE A 97 6.08 4.33 -12.52
C ILE A 97 7.40 5.04 -12.86
N ARG A 98 8.23 4.44 -13.72
CA ARG A 98 9.47 5.06 -14.20
C ARG A 98 9.21 6.38 -14.93
N SER A 99 8.19 6.43 -15.79
CA SER A 99 7.82 7.65 -16.51
C SER A 99 7.31 8.75 -15.58
N ALA A 100 6.63 8.38 -14.49
CA ALA A 100 6.08 9.30 -13.51
C ALA A 100 7.16 9.82 -12.54
N TYR A 101 7.99 8.93 -12.01
CA TYR A 101 8.88 9.23 -10.88
C TYR A 101 10.38 9.18 -11.19
N GLY A 102 10.78 8.90 -12.43
CA GLY A 102 12.21 8.77 -12.79
C GLY A 102 13.06 10.03 -12.55
N ARG A 103 12.42 11.18 -12.23
CA ARG A 103 13.08 12.42 -11.84
C ARG A 103 12.90 12.78 -10.36
N ALA A 104 12.23 11.92 -9.59
CA ALA A 104 12.04 12.13 -8.16
C ALA A 104 13.38 11.93 -7.42
N PRO A 105 13.63 12.68 -6.33
CA PRO A 105 14.95 12.71 -5.66
C PRO A 105 15.46 11.35 -5.23
N TYR A 106 14.57 10.45 -4.80
CA TYR A 106 14.95 9.15 -4.25
C TYR A 106 14.62 7.98 -5.19
N TYR A 107 14.23 8.26 -6.44
CA TYR A 107 13.85 7.21 -7.37
C TYR A 107 14.97 6.18 -7.59
N GLU A 108 16.17 6.62 -7.87
CA GLU A 108 17.32 5.75 -8.15
C GLU A 108 17.74 4.89 -6.96
N PHE A 109 17.40 5.32 -5.73
CA PHE A 109 17.76 4.58 -4.51
C PHE A 109 16.82 3.39 -4.23
N TYR A 110 15.54 3.48 -4.65
CA TYR A 110 14.52 2.51 -4.25
C TYR A 110 13.88 1.75 -5.41
N ALA A 111 14.04 2.22 -6.66
CA ALA A 111 13.27 1.69 -7.76
C ALA A 111 13.68 0.25 -8.14
N ASP A 112 14.97 -0.05 -8.17
CA ASP A 112 15.45 -1.36 -8.61
C ASP A 112 15.03 -2.46 -7.64
N ASP A 113 15.23 -2.29 -6.35
CA ASP A 113 14.83 -3.26 -5.31
C ASP A 113 13.31 -3.45 -5.30
N LEU A 114 12.54 -2.35 -5.41
CA LEU A 114 11.08 -2.42 -5.49
C LEU A 114 10.62 -3.20 -6.73
N PHE A 115 11.24 -2.96 -7.88
CA PHE A 115 10.86 -3.64 -9.12
C PHE A 115 11.29 -5.11 -9.14
N GLU A 116 12.34 -5.49 -8.43
CA GLU A 116 12.70 -6.89 -8.23
C GLU A 116 11.56 -7.64 -7.51
N VAL A 117 11.04 -7.10 -6.42
CA VAL A 117 9.88 -7.68 -5.72
C VAL A 117 8.63 -7.62 -6.59
N ALA A 118 8.38 -6.50 -7.27
CA ALA A 118 7.21 -6.32 -8.13
C ALA A 118 7.23 -7.22 -9.38
N ALA A 119 8.38 -7.71 -9.81
CA ALA A 119 8.51 -8.66 -10.93
C ALA A 119 8.14 -10.10 -10.54
N GLN A 120 8.04 -10.42 -9.25
CA GLN A 120 7.60 -11.74 -8.80
C GLN A 120 6.18 -12.02 -9.28
N ARG A 121 5.88 -13.29 -9.54
CA ARG A 121 4.59 -13.70 -10.13
C ARG A 121 3.85 -14.71 -9.22
N PRO A 122 3.53 -14.34 -7.97
CA PRO A 122 2.73 -15.21 -7.12
C PRO A 122 1.32 -15.37 -7.73
N PRO A 123 0.68 -16.52 -7.52
CA PRO A 123 -0.65 -16.76 -8.08
C PRO A 123 -1.73 -15.94 -7.38
N PHE A 124 -1.53 -15.53 -6.12
CA PHE A 124 -2.54 -14.87 -5.31
C PHE A 124 -2.23 -13.39 -5.07
N LEU A 125 -3.28 -12.58 -5.13
CA LEU A 125 -3.22 -11.15 -4.88
C LEU A 125 -2.75 -10.83 -3.46
N TRP A 126 -3.19 -11.63 -2.48
CA TRP A 126 -2.79 -11.49 -1.08
C TRP A 126 -1.28 -11.58 -0.92
N ASP A 127 -0.66 -12.62 -1.46
CA ASP A 127 0.78 -12.87 -1.32
C ASP A 127 1.60 -11.77 -2.00
N TYR A 128 1.13 -11.30 -3.16
CA TYR A 128 1.78 -10.20 -3.89
C TYR A 128 1.77 -8.89 -3.09
N ASN A 129 0.61 -8.52 -2.57
CA ASN A 129 0.48 -7.31 -1.75
C ASN A 129 1.30 -7.41 -0.46
N LEU A 130 1.31 -8.59 0.16
CA LEU A 130 2.09 -8.84 1.37
C LEU A 130 3.58 -8.66 1.12
N ALA A 131 4.11 -9.27 0.06
CA ALA A 131 5.53 -9.15 -0.31
C ALA A 131 5.93 -7.70 -0.54
N LEU A 132 5.14 -6.92 -1.28
CA LEU A 132 5.39 -5.51 -1.51
C LEU A 132 5.33 -4.67 -0.22
N THR A 133 4.34 -4.91 0.63
CA THR A 133 4.21 -4.15 1.88
C THR A 133 5.34 -4.48 2.86
N GLN A 134 5.71 -5.75 3.01
CA GLN A 134 6.84 -6.17 3.84
C GLN A 134 8.17 -5.59 3.33
N HIS A 135 8.37 -5.59 2.01
CA HIS A 135 9.54 -4.97 1.41
C HIS A 135 9.62 -3.48 1.75
N LEU A 136 8.52 -2.73 1.60
CA LEU A 136 8.47 -1.30 1.93
C LEU A 136 8.73 -1.03 3.42
N LEU A 137 8.11 -1.80 4.32
CA LEU A 137 8.33 -1.66 5.76
C LEU A 137 9.80 -1.91 6.13
N THR A 138 10.42 -2.92 5.53
CA THR A 138 11.83 -3.27 5.77
C THR A 138 12.79 -2.23 5.20
N THR A 139 12.60 -1.85 3.93
CA THR A 139 13.47 -0.91 3.22
C THR A 139 13.46 0.47 3.86
N LEU A 140 12.29 0.92 4.31
CA LEU A 140 12.11 2.19 5.02
C LEU A 140 12.38 2.09 6.52
N GLN A 141 12.72 0.91 7.04
CA GLN A 141 12.97 0.64 8.46
C GLN A 141 11.84 1.15 9.36
N LEU A 142 10.58 1.01 8.90
CA LEU A 142 9.43 1.47 9.66
C LEU A 142 9.14 0.53 10.83
N PRO A 143 9.03 1.06 12.07
CA PRO A 143 8.79 0.25 13.27
C PRO A 143 7.30 -0.14 13.38
N VAL A 144 6.80 -0.87 12.40
CA VAL A 144 5.41 -1.30 12.29
C VAL A 144 5.33 -2.83 12.32
N ASP A 145 4.59 -3.37 13.28
CA ASP A 145 4.28 -4.80 13.35
C ASP A 145 3.06 -5.13 12.49
N LEU A 146 3.27 -5.91 11.42
CA LEU A 146 2.21 -6.32 10.50
C LEU A 146 1.64 -7.67 10.92
N SER A 147 0.34 -7.72 11.22
CA SER A 147 -0.38 -8.92 11.61
C SER A 147 -1.66 -9.15 10.80
N PHE A 148 -2.33 -10.28 11.04
CA PHE A 148 -3.55 -10.66 10.32
C PHE A 148 -4.65 -11.04 11.30
N THR A 149 -5.90 -10.79 10.92
CA THR A 149 -7.04 -11.28 11.72
C THR A 149 -7.11 -12.81 11.72
N SER A 150 -7.55 -13.40 12.83
CA SER A 150 -7.79 -14.85 12.95
C SER A 150 -9.22 -15.26 12.56
N HIS A 151 -10.13 -14.30 12.48
CA HIS A 151 -11.51 -14.44 12.05
C HIS A 151 -12.00 -13.12 11.46
N PHE A 152 -13.10 -13.15 10.73
CA PHE A 152 -13.69 -11.94 10.17
C PHE A 152 -14.12 -10.97 11.29
N ARG A 153 -13.61 -9.76 11.25
CA ARG A 153 -13.87 -8.71 12.24
C ARG A 153 -14.82 -7.62 11.76
N GLY A 154 -15.44 -7.82 10.61
CA GLY A 154 -16.33 -6.82 10.01
C GLY A 154 -15.64 -5.90 9.04
N ALA A 155 -16.39 -5.02 8.42
CA ALA A 155 -15.96 -4.27 7.25
C ALA A 155 -14.72 -3.39 7.49
N ALA A 156 -13.55 -3.97 7.28
CA ALA A 156 -12.35 -3.18 6.98
C ALA A 156 -12.56 -2.30 5.72
N ALA A 157 -13.63 -2.53 4.98
CA ALA A 157 -13.93 -1.86 3.72
C ALA A 157 -14.32 -0.38 3.82
N GLY A 158 -14.66 0.11 5.00
CA GLY A 158 -15.05 1.51 5.19
C GLY A 158 -14.48 2.18 6.44
N ALA A 159 -13.98 1.38 7.38
CA ALA A 159 -13.53 1.88 8.68
C ALA A 159 -12.11 2.45 8.67
N ASN A 160 -11.37 2.27 7.59
CA ASN A 160 -9.94 2.54 7.57
C ASN A 160 -9.50 3.50 6.49
N GLN A 161 -10.24 4.53 6.33
CA GLN A 161 -9.62 5.76 5.89
C GLN A 161 -8.93 6.32 7.13
N SER A 162 -7.62 6.09 7.23
CA SER A 162 -6.81 6.87 8.15
C SER A 162 -7.29 8.31 8.09
N THR A 163 -7.69 8.85 9.22
CA THR A 163 -8.04 10.27 9.31
C THR A 163 -6.80 11.14 9.17
N ARG A 164 -5.60 10.55 9.35
CA ARG A 164 -4.34 11.24 9.15
C ARG A 164 -4.08 11.40 7.66
N GLN A 165 -4.09 12.64 7.22
CA GLN A 165 -3.59 13.02 5.90
C GLN A 165 -2.13 13.41 6.04
N PRO A 166 -1.27 13.09 5.05
CA PRO A 166 0.08 13.59 5.05
C PRO A 166 0.08 15.12 4.97
N ASP A 167 1.02 15.75 5.66
CA ASP A 167 1.31 17.15 5.42
C ASP A 167 1.76 17.33 3.96
N PRO A 168 1.45 18.48 3.34
CA PRO A 168 1.90 18.73 1.98
C PRO A 168 3.42 18.65 1.86
N TYR A 169 3.91 17.82 0.94
CA TYR A 169 5.31 17.68 0.59
C TYR A 169 5.51 17.87 -0.90
N ARG A 170 6.74 18.12 -1.32
CA ARG A 170 7.06 18.38 -2.72
C ARG A 170 6.86 17.11 -3.57
N GLN A 171 5.91 17.17 -4.51
CA GLN A 171 5.60 16.09 -5.45
C GLN A 171 6.13 16.41 -6.86
N VAL A 172 6.38 15.37 -7.68
CA VAL A 172 6.96 15.53 -9.03
C VAL A 172 6.13 16.45 -9.93
N PHE A 173 4.80 16.46 -9.80
CA PHE A 173 3.91 17.24 -10.63
C PHE A 173 3.19 18.37 -9.87
N GLU A 174 3.71 18.78 -8.71
CA GLU A 174 3.10 19.79 -7.84
C GLU A 174 2.92 21.13 -8.54
N GLU A 175 3.88 21.57 -9.36
CA GLU A 175 3.78 22.84 -10.12
C GLU A 175 2.57 22.85 -11.05
N ARG A 176 2.12 21.68 -11.52
CA ARG A 176 1.02 21.58 -12.49
C ARG A 176 -0.34 21.32 -11.82
N TYR A 177 -0.36 20.56 -10.75
CA TYR A 177 -1.61 20.07 -10.15
C TYR A 177 -1.80 20.48 -8.69
N GLY A 178 -0.85 21.18 -8.08
CA GLY A 178 -0.79 21.37 -6.65
C GLY A 178 -0.53 20.05 -5.92
N PHE A 179 -0.64 20.05 -4.60
CA PHE A 179 -0.50 18.86 -3.80
C PHE A 179 -1.67 17.88 -4.05
N LEU A 180 -1.35 16.66 -4.44
CA LEU A 180 -2.30 15.57 -4.65
C LEU A 180 -2.34 14.65 -3.43
N PRO A 181 -3.35 14.74 -2.57
CA PRO A 181 -3.46 13.88 -1.39
C PRO A 181 -3.81 12.44 -1.78
N ASN A 182 -3.56 11.51 -0.87
CA ASN A 182 -3.95 10.11 -1.01
C ASN A 182 -3.39 9.38 -2.24
N LEU A 183 -2.20 9.76 -2.70
CA LEU A 183 -1.44 8.96 -3.63
C LEU A 183 -0.87 7.71 -2.92
N SER A 184 -0.52 6.72 -3.72
CA SER A 184 0.21 5.54 -3.28
C SER A 184 1.46 5.92 -2.50
N ILE A 185 1.87 5.07 -1.57
CA ILE A 185 3.16 5.15 -0.87
C ILE A 185 4.34 5.39 -1.82
N LEU A 186 4.23 5.00 -3.09
CA LEU A 186 5.27 5.25 -4.09
C LEU A 186 5.60 6.72 -4.26
N ASP A 187 4.59 7.60 -4.17
CA ASP A 187 4.80 9.05 -4.28
C ASP A 187 5.68 9.55 -3.15
N ALA A 188 5.34 9.19 -1.90
CA ALA A 188 6.14 9.55 -0.73
C ALA A 188 7.52 8.86 -0.73
N LEU A 189 7.60 7.57 -1.13
CA LEU A 189 8.86 6.84 -1.23
C LEU A 189 9.86 7.55 -2.13
N PHE A 190 9.44 7.95 -3.33
CA PHE A 190 10.34 8.56 -4.31
C PHE A 190 10.56 10.05 -4.09
N CYS A 191 9.64 10.75 -3.43
CA CYS A 191 9.75 12.19 -3.17
C CYS A 191 10.39 12.52 -1.81
N LEU A 192 10.13 11.74 -0.76
CA LEU A 192 10.61 11.97 0.61
C LEU A 192 11.74 11.00 1.02
N GLY A 193 11.75 9.79 0.48
CA GLY A 193 12.71 8.76 0.89
C GLY A 193 12.69 8.50 2.39
N PRO A 194 13.84 8.62 3.11
CA PRO A 194 13.91 8.34 4.55
C PRO A 194 13.07 9.30 5.41
N GLU A 195 12.79 10.51 4.93
CA GLU A 195 12.01 11.52 5.66
C GLU A 195 10.53 11.13 5.77
N LEU A 196 10.08 10.12 5.02
CA LEU A 196 8.71 9.61 5.06
C LEU A 196 8.26 9.20 6.48
N SER A 197 9.17 8.72 7.31
CA SER A 197 8.86 8.31 8.68
C SER A 197 8.58 9.48 9.63
N THR A 198 8.91 10.70 9.23
CA THR A 198 8.74 11.92 10.03
C THR A 198 7.72 12.90 9.45
N ALA A 199 7.10 12.55 8.32
CA ALA A 199 6.15 13.38 7.58
C ALA A 199 4.72 13.39 8.18
#